data_90dfc7df6d49b24922ca0907641fb800
#
_entry.id   90dfc7df6d49b24922ca0907641fb800
#
_cell.length_a   1.000
_cell.length_b   1.000
_cell.length_c   1.000
_cell.angle_alpha   90.00
_cell.angle_beta   90.00
_cell.angle_gamma   90.00
#
_symmetry.space_group_name_H-M   'P 1'
#
loop_
_entity.id
_entity.type
_entity.pdbx_description
1 polymer ?
#
loop_
_entity_poly.entity_id
_entity_poly.type
_entity_poly.pdbx_seq_one_letter_code
_entity_poly.pdbx_strand_id
1 'polypeptide(L)'
;MSVWGKLAGVTAGYLIGGIFGAVVGAVAGHYVLDKNDEDVAFAIALIALSAKMSMADGKISDKEFIAFKEILNELPENELKNVLKIYNLAREDIAGYDVYAKQISSIFQNNLHVLENVIDALFHVAKADGPVNKNEVIFLEKIAGIFGFSSAEFARIRASHMAADIDDPWLILGLDSGSSLNIAKSQWKKLAAENHPDRLISKGVPKELLGMANEKLAVINSAYRKIEKAHKMKAGTGEI
;
A
#
# COMPACT_ATOMS: atom_id res chain seq x y z
N MET A 1 9.48 22.05 -1.59
CA MET A 1 10.43 21.00 -1.16
C MET A 1 9.70 19.68 -1.32
N SER A 2 10.39 18.66 -1.89
CA SER A 2 9.77 17.33 -1.99
C SER A 2 9.53 16.76 -0.59
N VAL A 3 8.55 15.84 -0.49
CA VAL A 3 8.26 15.06 0.73
C VAL A 3 9.54 14.40 1.27
N TRP A 4 10.31 13.85 0.36
CA TRP A 4 11.54 13.12 0.64
C TRP A 4 12.68 14.01 1.15
N GLY A 5 12.72 15.27 0.74
CA GLY A 5 13.68 16.26 1.25
C GLY A 5 13.44 16.65 2.70
N LYS A 6 12.19 16.59 3.17
CA LYS A 6 11.84 16.82 4.58
C LYS A 6 12.31 15.70 5.50
N LEU A 7 12.45 14.46 4.98
CA LEU A 7 13.01 13.33 5.72
C LEU A 7 14.46 13.54 6.16
N ALA A 8 15.19 14.45 5.53
CA ALA A 8 16.53 14.84 6.00
C ALA A 8 16.52 15.49 7.40
N GLY A 9 15.47 16.22 7.76
CA GLY A 9 15.27 16.79 9.11
C GLY A 9 14.88 15.75 10.16
N VAL A 10 14.31 14.62 9.74
CA VAL A 10 13.85 13.51 10.59
C VAL A 10 15.02 12.74 11.20
N THR A 11 16.22 12.77 10.57
CA THR A 11 17.43 12.11 11.11
C THR A 11 17.87 12.69 12.48
N ALA A 12 17.59 13.94 12.78
CA ALA A 12 17.91 14.54 14.07
C ALA A 12 16.99 14.01 15.20
N GLY A 13 15.69 13.83 14.91
CA GLY A 13 14.74 13.24 15.86
C GLY A 13 15.01 11.75 16.11
N TYR A 14 15.52 11.04 15.12
CA TYR A 14 15.89 9.63 15.23
C TYR A 14 17.01 9.38 16.24
N LEU A 15 18.02 10.26 16.28
CA LEU A 15 19.14 10.15 17.24
C LEU A 15 18.70 10.27 18.73
N ILE A 16 17.52 10.84 19.00
CA ILE A 16 17.02 11.08 20.36
C ILE A 16 15.97 10.06 20.79
N GLY A 17 15.22 9.44 19.86
CA GLY A 17 14.07 8.58 20.17
C GLY A 17 13.78 7.48 19.15
N GLY A 18 14.77 7.13 18.31
CA GLY A 18 14.59 6.15 17.25
C GLY A 18 13.63 6.65 16.15
N ILE A 19 13.13 5.73 15.33
CA ILE A 19 12.12 6.09 14.31
C ILE A 19 10.88 6.73 14.96
N PHE A 20 10.56 6.40 16.19
CA PHE A 20 9.55 7.08 17.02
C PHE A 20 9.83 8.56 17.18
N GLY A 21 11.05 8.92 17.57
CA GLY A 21 11.46 10.31 17.69
C GLY A 21 11.40 11.04 16.34
N ALA A 22 11.62 10.34 15.26
CA ALA A 22 11.53 10.89 13.91
C ALA A 22 10.08 11.18 13.49
N VAL A 23 9.14 10.26 13.73
CA VAL A 23 7.70 10.46 13.43
C VAL A 23 7.09 11.46 14.42
N VAL A 24 7.37 11.31 15.72
CA VAL A 24 6.90 12.23 16.76
C VAL A 24 7.54 13.62 16.62
N GLY A 25 8.80 13.71 16.23
CA GLY A 25 9.47 14.99 15.98
C GLY A 25 8.93 15.72 14.75
N ALA A 26 8.55 14.99 13.70
CA ALA A 26 7.86 15.57 12.54
C ALA A 26 6.42 16.03 12.89
N VAL A 27 5.73 15.28 13.75
CA VAL A 27 4.33 15.54 14.13
C VAL A 27 4.21 16.48 15.34
N ALA A 28 5.09 16.37 16.34
CA ALA A 28 5.03 17.21 17.55
C ALA A 28 5.54 18.64 17.36
N GLY A 29 6.25 18.91 16.25
CA GLY A 29 6.67 20.28 15.90
C GLY A 29 5.53 21.18 15.41
N HIS A 30 4.39 20.61 14.99
CA HIS A 30 3.23 21.37 14.54
C HIS A 30 1.94 20.75 15.07
N TYR A 31 1.20 21.51 15.84
CA TYR A 31 -0.13 21.15 16.39
C TYR A 31 -1.25 21.06 15.34
N VAL A 32 -0.94 21.26 14.08
CA VAL A 32 -1.84 21.09 12.93
C VAL A 32 -1.07 20.32 11.87
N LEU A 33 -1.49 19.09 11.59
CA LEU A 33 -0.98 18.32 10.43
C LEU A 33 -1.34 19.09 9.16
N ASP A 34 -0.35 19.70 8.54
CA ASP A 34 -0.48 20.26 7.20
C ASP A 34 -0.45 19.09 6.20
N LYS A 35 -1.06 19.26 5.02
CA LYS A 35 -1.07 18.25 3.93
C LYS A 35 0.33 17.71 3.59
N ASN A 36 1.36 18.52 3.80
CA ASN A 36 2.75 18.13 3.66
C ASN A 36 3.26 17.15 4.73
N ASP A 37 2.63 17.09 5.89
CA ASP A 37 3.05 16.19 6.98
C ASP A 37 2.44 14.80 6.82
N GLU A 38 1.25 14.71 6.19
CA GLU A 38 0.64 13.43 5.79
C GLU A 38 1.50 12.70 4.75
N ASP A 39 2.04 13.42 3.76
CA ASP A 39 2.93 12.86 2.75
C ASP A 39 4.23 12.31 3.38
N VAL A 40 4.80 13.04 4.35
CA VAL A 40 6.00 12.58 5.08
C VAL A 40 5.68 11.36 5.93
N ALA A 41 4.55 11.35 6.62
CA ALA A 41 4.12 10.21 7.42
C ALA A 41 3.89 8.97 6.55
N PHE A 42 3.28 9.13 5.36
CA PHE A 42 3.11 8.05 4.39
C PHE A 42 4.46 7.47 3.95
N ALA A 43 5.41 8.32 3.61
CA ALA A 43 6.74 7.89 3.19
C ALA A 43 7.48 7.12 4.30
N ILE A 44 7.44 7.62 5.54
CA ILE A 44 8.03 6.93 6.70
C ILE A 44 7.35 5.57 6.92
N ALA A 45 6.02 5.51 6.78
CA ALA A 45 5.26 4.29 6.89
C ALA A 45 5.75 3.24 5.90
N LEU A 46 5.81 3.62 4.64
CA LEU A 46 6.25 2.74 3.57
C LEU A 46 7.67 2.23 3.83
N ILE A 47 8.61 3.13 4.19
CA ILE A 47 9.99 2.77 4.48
C ILE A 47 10.06 1.75 5.64
N ALA A 48 9.43 2.08 6.77
CA ALA A 48 9.53 1.26 7.98
C ALA A 48 8.85 -0.10 7.80
N LEU A 49 7.65 -0.14 7.24
CA LEU A 49 6.90 -1.38 7.04
C LEU A 49 7.52 -2.27 5.95
N SER A 50 8.05 -1.69 4.85
CA SER A 50 8.80 -2.45 3.84
C SER A 50 10.04 -3.10 4.45
N ALA A 51 10.81 -2.35 5.24
CA ALA A 51 11.99 -2.87 5.93
C ALA A 51 11.65 -4.01 6.90
N LYS A 52 10.55 -3.89 7.66
CA LYS A 52 10.06 -4.92 8.59
C LYS A 52 9.52 -6.15 7.86
N MET A 53 8.86 -5.96 6.72
CA MET A 53 8.34 -7.05 5.90
C MET A 53 9.46 -7.91 5.34
N SER A 54 10.53 -7.31 4.81
CA SER A 54 11.73 -8.03 4.33
C SER A 54 12.38 -8.92 5.39
N MET A 55 12.03 -8.73 6.67
CA MET A 55 12.52 -9.57 7.78
C MET A 55 11.51 -10.64 8.21
N ALA A 56 10.28 -10.62 7.66
CA ALA A 56 9.20 -11.49 8.14
C ALA A 56 9.46 -12.98 7.89
N ASP A 57 10.23 -13.33 6.88
CA ASP A 57 10.64 -14.70 6.57
C ASP A 57 12.06 -15.05 7.05
N GLY A 58 12.75 -14.09 7.69
CA GLY A 58 14.12 -14.22 8.19
C GLY A 58 15.19 -14.18 7.09
N LYS A 59 14.82 -13.88 5.86
CA LYS A 59 15.73 -13.73 4.72
C LYS A 59 15.66 -12.31 4.20
N ILE A 60 16.80 -11.65 4.16
CA ILE A 60 16.91 -10.33 3.53
C ILE A 60 17.07 -10.57 2.03
N SER A 61 16.06 -10.23 1.25
CA SER A 61 16.12 -10.30 -0.21
C SER A 61 16.71 -9.00 -0.78
N ASP A 62 17.83 -9.14 -1.51
CA ASP A 62 18.37 -8.00 -2.26
C ASP A 62 17.39 -7.49 -3.31
N LYS A 63 16.51 -8.36 -3.83
CA LYS A 63 15.51 -8.00 -4.83
C LYS A 63 14.40 -7.13 -4.25
N GLU A 64 13.90 -7.44 -3.05
CA GLU A 64 12.93 -6.58 -2.35
C GLU A 64 13.52 -5.19 -2.08
N PHE A 65 14.80 -5.14 -1.68
CA PHE A 65 15.49 -3.87 -1.51
C PHE A 65 15.64 -3.10 -2.82
N ILE A 66 15.93 -3.79 -3.93
CA ILE A 66 15.99 -3.18 -5.26
C ILE A 66 14.62 -2.67 -5.67
N ALA A 67 13.54 -3.46 -5.50
CA ALA A 67 12.18 -3.03 -5.81
C ALA A 67 11.73 -1.84 -4.96
N PHE A 68 12.07 -1.84 -3.68
CA PHE A 68 11.86 -0.67 -2.83
C PHE A 68 12.58 0.57 -3.36
N LYS A 69 13.84 0.43 -3.83
CA LYS A 69 14.59 1.52 -4.47
C LYS A 69 13.98 1.96 -5.80
N GLU A 70 13.44 1.04 -6.58
CA GLU A 70 12.79 1.33 -7.87
C GLU A 70 11.53 2.18 -7.71
N ILE A 71 10.76 1.98 -6.64
CA ILE A 71 9.65 2.88 -6.27
C ILE A 71 10.15 4.33 -6.10
N LEU A 72 11.40 4.49 -5.68
CA LEU A 72 12.02 5.76 -5.30
C LEU A 72 13.02 6.27 -6.36
N ASN A 73 13.02 5.72 -7.57
CA ASN A 73 14.03 5.98 -8.61
C ASN A 73 14.06 7.45 -9.10
N GLU A 74 12.95 8.17 -8.94
CA GLU A 74 12.85 9.60 -9.32
C GLU A 74 13.41 10.55 -8.25
N LEU A 75 13.84 10.02 -7.09
CA LEU A 75 14.37 10.85 -6.02
C LEU A 75 15.78 11.36 -6.34
N PRO A 76 16.08 12.61 -5.98
CA PRO A 76 17.45 13.11 -5.98
C PRO A 76 18.37 12.25 -5.10
N GLU A 77 19.63 12.07 -5.50
CA GLU A 77 20.56 11.15 -4.85
C GLU A 77 20.74 11.41 -3.34
N ASN A 78 20.75 12.68 -2.94
CA ASN A 78 20.83 13.07 -1.53
C ASN A 78 19.59 12.66 -0.73
N GLU A 79 18.40 12.73 -1.31
CA GLU A 79 17.14 12.31 -0.68
C GLU A 79 17.09 10.79 -0.58
N LEU A 80 17.43 10.09 -1.65
CA LEU A 80 17.52 8.62 -1.67
C LEU A 80 18.48 8.08 -0.59
N LYS A 81 19.65 8.71 -0.41
CA LYS A 81 20.60 8.32 0.65
C LYS A 81 19.97 8.40 2.05
N ASN A 82 19.15 9.40 2.34
CA ASN A 82 18.48 9.54 3.63
C ASN A 82 17.40 8.46 3.82
N VAL A 83 16.60 8.19 2.79
CA VAL A 83 15.60 7.12 2.81
C VAL A 83 16.25 5.76 3.08
N LEU A 84 17.35 5.45 2.38
CA LEU A 84 18.08 4.19 2.55
C LEU A 84 18.69 4.04 3.94
N LYS A 85 19.12 5.13 4.58
CA LYS A 85 19.55 5.09 5.99
C LYS A 85 18.41 4.68 6.91
N ILE A 86 17.22 5.30 6.76
CA ILE A 86 16.03 4.97 7.55
C ILE A 86 15.61 3.52 7.33
N TYR A 87 15.60 3.05 6.08
CA TYR A 87 15.31 1.67 5.73
C TYR A 87 16.24 0.68 6.43
N ASN A 88 17.56 0.91 6.35
CA ASN A 88 18.56 0.05 6.98
C ASN A 88 18.42 0.03 8.51
N LEU A 89 18.18 1.17 9.14
CA LEU A 89 17.94 1.24 10.57
C LEU A 89 16.65 0.51 10.99
N ALA A 90 15.59 0.62 10.18
CA ALA A 90 14.34 -0.10 10.45
C ALA A 90 14.50 -1.63 10.34
N ARG A 91 15.46 -2.13 9.56
CA ARG A 91 15.78 -3.56 9.43
C ARG A 91 16.55 -4.14 10.62
N GLU A 92 17.22 -3.34 11.42
CA GLU A 92 18.04 -3.84 12.55
C GLU A 92 17.18 -4.45 13.67
N ASP A 93 15.89 -4.05 13.76
CA ASP A 93 14.97 -4.57 14.77
C ASP A 93 13.66 -5.03 14.14
N ILE A 94 13.37 -6.33 14.22
CA ILE A 94 12.10 -6.93 13.72
C ILE A 94 10.92 -6.56 14.63
N ALA A 95 11.16 -6.28 15.91
CA ALA A 95 10.12 -5.90 16.84
C ALA A 95 9.48 -4.55 16.48
N GLY A 96 8.24 -4.36 16.86
CA GLY A 96 7.60 -3.05 16.84
C GLY A 96 6.93 -2.66 15.52
N TYR A 97 6.78 -3.54 14.53
CA TYR A 97 5.99 -3.21 13.32
C TYR A 97 4.56 -2.77 13.66
N ASP A 98 3.97 -3.36 14.69
CA ASP A 98 2.62 -3.04 15.17
C ASP A 98 2.53 -1.62 15.72
N VAL A 99 3.60 -1.12 16.32
CA VAL A 99 3.67 0.24 16.85
C VAL A 99 3.70 1.24 15.70
N TYR A 100 4.51 0.98 14.66
CA TYR A 100 4.54 1.82 13.45
C TYR A 100 3.17 1.81 12.74
N ALA A 101 2.60 0.63 12.55
CA ALA A 101 1.30 0.49 11.92
C ALA A 101 0.21 1.24 12.71
N LYS A 102 0.19 1.16 14.04
CA LYS A 102 -0.77 1.90 14.88
C LYS A 102 -0.60 3.41 14.77
N GLN A 103 0.64 3.92 14.76
CA GLN A 103 0.88 5.36 14.59
C GLN A 103 0.39 5.85 13.23
N ILE A 104 0.72 5.13 12.17
CA ILE A 104 0.30 5.46 10.82
C ILE A 104 -1.23 5.39 10.72
N SER A 105 -1.84 4.34 11.26
CA SER A 105 -3.30 4.22 11.33
C SER A 105 -3.93 5.42 12.06
N SER A 106 -3.32 5.91 13.14
CA SER A 106 -3.83 7.08 13.87
C SER A 106 -3.72 8.37 13.07
N ILE A 107 -2.66 8.55 12.30
CA ILE A 107 -2.47 9.72 11.43
C ILE A 107 -3.51 9.74 10.31
N PHE A 108 -3.74 8.58 9.69
CA PHE A 108 -4.64 8.44 8.53
C PHE A 108 -6.01 7.85 8.88
N GLN A 109 -6.45 7.85 10.14
CA GLN A 109 -7.66 7.17 10.61
C GLN A 109 -8.95 7.53 9.82
N ASN A 110 -9.01 8.70 9.21
CA ASN A 110 -10.12 9.14 8.37
C ASN A 110 -9.86 8.95 6.88
N ASN A 111 -8.71 8.34 6.51
CA ASN A 111 -8.32 8.17 5.11
C ASN A 111 -7.87 6.73 4.82
N LEU A 112 -8.83 5.78 4.94
CA LEU A 112 -8.58 4.36 4.69
C LEU A 112 -7.98 4.08 3.29
N HIS A 113 -8.24 4.94 2.31
CA HIS A 113 -7.63 4.79 0.98
C HIS A 113 -6.12 4.99 0.98
N VAL A 114 -5.59 5.89 1.83
CA VAL A 114 -4.13 6.05 1.97
C VAL A 114 -3.54 4.81 2.62
N LEU A 115 -4.19 4.28 3.65
CA LEU A 115 -3.76 3.04 4.31
C LEU A 115 -3.81 1.82 3.36
N GLU A 116 -4.81 1.75 2.48
CA GLU A 116 -4.85 0.73 1.42
C GLU A 116 -3.67 0.87 0.45
N ASN A 117 -3.31 2.09 0.04
CA ASN A 117 -2.14 2.29 -0.82
C ASN A 117 -0.82 1.91 -0.14
N VAL A 118 -0.71 2.05 1.18
CA VAL A 118 0.45 1.50 1.92
C VAL A 118 0.52 -0.01 1.78
N ILE A 119 -0.62 -0.72 1.95
CA ILE A 119 -0.68 -2.18 1.76
C ILE A 119 -0.36 -2.56 0.32
N ASP A 120 -0.88 -1.82 -0.66
CA ASP A 120 -0.59 -2.04 -2.08
C ASP A 120 0.91 -1.92 -2.39
N ALA A 121 1.57 -0.90 -1.83
CA ALA A 121 3.00 -0.71 -1.99
C ALA A 121 3.81 -1.85 -1.34
N LEU A 122 3.39 -2.32 -0.17
CA LEU A 122 4.01 -3.46 0.48
C LEU A 122 3.85 -4.75 -0.35
N PHE A 123 2.68 -4.99 -0.96
CA PHE A 123 2.48 -6.10 -1.90
C PHE A 123 3.39 -5.99 -3.13
N HIS A 124 3.62 -4.77 -3.63
CA HIS A 124 4.52 -4.55 -4.75
C HIS A 124 5.96 -4.94 -4.39
N VAL A 125 6.44 -4.54 -3.21
CA VAL A 125 7.76 -4.92 -2.70
C VAL A 125 7.85 -6.44 -2.51
N ALA A 126 6.84 -7.06 -1.89
CA ALA A 126 6.80 -8.51 -1.65
C ALA A 126 6.88 -9.35 -2.94
N LYS A 127 6.33 -8.84 -4.04
CA LYS A 127 6.36 -9.53 -5.34
C LYS A 127 7.69 -9.44 -6.09
N ALA A 128 8.64 -8.66 -5.62
CA ALA A 128 9.86 -8.36 -6.35
C ALA A 128 10.78 -9.56 -6.59
N ASP A 129 10.77 -10.53 -5.71
CA ASP A 129 11.60 -11.73 -5.82
C ASP A 129 10.82 -12.98 -6.24
N GLY A 130 9.50 -12.86 -6.43
CA GLY A 130 8.64 -13.95 -6.88
C GLY A 130 7.21 -13.86 -6.34
N PRO A 131 6.50 -14.98 -6.26
CA PRO A 131 5.19 -15.02 -5.64
C PRO A 131 5.25 -14.65 -4.15
N VAL A 132 4.29 -13.85 -3.70
CA VAL A 132 4.21 -13.45 -2.27
C VAL A 132 4.11 -14.70 -1.40
N ASN A 133 5.02 -14.86 -0.48
CA ASN A 133 5.08 -16.05 0.38
C ASN A 133 4.07 -15.97 1.53
N LYS A 134 3.86 -17.10 2.21
CA LYS A 134 2.87 -17.21 3.28
C LYS A 134 3.14 -16.27 4.47
N ASN A 135 4.41 -16.08 4.83
CA ASN A 135 4.78 -15.23 5.98
C ASN A 135 4.53 -13.75 5.66
N GLU A 136 4.81 -13.33 4.43
CA GLU A 136 4.48 -11.99 3.96
C GLU A 136 2.97 -11.74 3.94
N VAL A 137 2.18 -12.70 3.45
CA VAL A 137 0.71 -12.59 3.50
C VAL A 137 0.22 -12.43 4.94
N ILE A 138 0.75 -13.23 5.89
CA ILE A 138 0.40 -13.12 7.32
C ILE A 138 0.82 -11.76 7.88
N PHE A 139 1.99 -11.25 7.51
CA PHE A 139 2.44 -9.93 7.93
C PHE A 139 1.50 -8.83 7.40
N LEU A 140 1.20 -8.85 6.11
CA LEU A 140 0.29 -7.90 5.46
C LEU A 140 -1.12 -7.93 6.04
N GLU A 141 -1.63 -9.14 6.36
CA GLU A 141 -2.94 -9.30 7.03
C GLU A 141 -2.96 -8.67 8.42
N LYS A 142 -1.89 -8.83 9.21
CA LYS A 142 -1.76 -8.18 10.52
C LYS A 142 -1.73 -6.66 10.40
N ILE A 143 -0.97 -6.12 9.43
CA ILE A 143 -0.94 -4.67 9.15
C ILE A 143 -2.33 -4.19 8.74
N ALA A 144 -3.01 -4.89 7.84
CA ALA A 144 -4.37 -4.55 7.41
C ALA A 144 -5.36 -4.52 8.59
N GLY A 145 -5.28 -5.49 9.50
CA GLY A 145 -6.08 -5.51 10.72
C GLY A 145 -5.81 -4.29 11.63
N ILE A 146 -4.55 -3.89 11.79
CA ILE A 146 -4.19 -2.69 12.55
C ILE A 146 -4.71 -1.42 11.87
N PHE A 147 -4.73 -1.38 10.54
CA PHE A 147 -5.29 -0.27 9.75
C PHE A 147 -6.83 -0.21 9.77
N GLY A 148 -7.48 -1.23 10.35
CA GLY A 148 -8.94 -1.29 10.49
C GLY A 148 -9.65 -1.99 9.32
N PHE A 149 -8.93 -2.65 8.42
CA PHE A 149 -9.54 -3.47 7.37
C PHE A 149 -10.07 -4.79 7.93
N SER A 150 -11.28 -5.14 7.51
CA SER A 150 -11.86 -6.47 7.77
C SER A 150 -11.14 -7.56 6.95
N SER A 151 -11.30 -8.82 7.35
CA SER A 151 -10.76 -9.95 6.59
C SER A 151 -11.28 -10.00 5.15
N ALA A 152 -12.52 -9.58 4.91
CA ALA A 152 -13.11 -9.51 3.56
C ALA A 152 -12.44 -8.42 2.70
N GLU A 153 -12.20 -7.24 3.28
CA GLU A 153 -11.49 -6.15 2.59
C GLU A 153 -10.04 -6.54 2.30
N PHE A 154 -9.35 -7.16 3.25
CA PHE A 154 -7.99 -7.66 2.99
C PHE A 154 -7.97 -8.74 1.92
N ALA A 155 -8.95 -9.66 1.91
CA ALA A 155 -9.08 -10.69 0.86
C ALA A 155 -9.25 -10.04 -0.53
N ARG A 156 -10.03 -8.96 -0.65
CA ARG A 156 -10.17 -8.18 -1.88
C ARG A 156 -8.84 -7.54 -2.31
N ILE A 157 -8.15 -6.88 -1.37
CA ILE A 157 -6.85 -6.24 -1.64
C ILE A 157 -5.85 -7.31 -2.12
N ARG A 158 -5.74 -8.40 -1.39
CA ARG A 158 -4.87 -9.53 -1.77
C ARG A 158 -5.20 -10.08 -3.15
N ALA A 159 -6.49 -10.28 -3.47
CA ALA A 159 -6.91 -10.79 -4.77
C ALA A 159 -6.52 -9.85 -5.92
N SER A 160 -6.55 -8.53 -5.70
CA SER A 160 -6.11 -7.58 -6.73
C SER A 160 -4.61 -7.66 -7.04
N HIS A 161 -3.80 -8.04 -6.05
CA HIS A 161 -2.35 -8.21 -6.23
C HIS A 161 -1.95 -9.61 -6.72
N MET A 162 -2.72 -10.64 -6.37
CA MET A 162 -2.47 -12.03 -6.71
C MET A 162 -3.45 -12.52 -7.79
N ALA A 163 -3.89 -11.63 -8.68
CA ALA A 163 -4.91 -11.91 -9.70
C ALA A 163 -4.51 -13.01 -10.69
N ALA A 164 -3.21 -13.26 -10.88
CA ALA A 164 -2.72 -14.38 -11.68
C ALA A 164 -2.95 -15.73 -10.99
N ASP A 165 -2.90 -15.75 -9.65
CA ASP A 165 -3.08 -16.97 -8.84
C ASP A 165 -4.53 -17.13 -8.39
N ILE A 166 -5.24 -16.00 -8.16
CA ILE A 166 -6.63 -15.94 -7.72
C ILE A 166 -7.47 -15.38 -8.88
N ASP A 167 -7.86 -16.22 -9.83
CA ASP A 167 -8.68 -15.80 -10.98
C ASP A 167 -10.17 -15.69 -10.59
N ASP A 168 -10.46 -14.89 -9.56
CA ASP A 168 -11.81 -14.59 -9.12
C ASP A 168 -12.14 -13.11 -9.30
N PRO A 169 -12.82 -12.74 -10.39
CA PRO A 169 -13.15 -11.35 -10.68
C PRO A 169 -14.17 -10.74 -9.70
N TRP A 170 -14.98 -11.57 -9.03
CA TRP A 170 -15.91 -11.11 -8.00
C TRP A 170 -15.17 -10.69 -6.74
N LEU A 171 -14.25 -11.52 -6.29
CA LEU A 171 -13.41 -11.24 -5.13
C LEU A 171 -12.56 -9.98 -5.34
N ILE A 172 -12.00 -9.78 -6.55
CA ILE A 172 -11.25 -8.56 -6.90
C ILE A 172 -12.11 -7.30 -6.76
N LEU A 173 -13.39 -7.39 -7.09
CA LEU A 173 -14.34 -6.29 -6.87
C LEU A 173 -14.89 -6.21 -5.44
N GLY A 174 -14.57 -7.19 -4.57
CA GLY A 174 -15.11 -7.26 -3.22
C GLY A 174 -16.60 -7.62 -3.18
N LEU A 175 -17.03 -8.50 -4.08
CA LEU A 175 -18.41 -8.94 -4.24
C LEU A 175 -18.53 -10.46 -4.10
N ASP A 176 -19.68 -10.92 -3.66
CA ASP A 176 -20.02 -12.34 -3.68
C ASP A 176 -20.21 -12.83 -5.12
N SER A 177 -19.73 -14.05 -5.39
CA SER A 177 -19.91 -14.71 -6.68
C SER A 177 -21.40 -14.80 -7.03
N GLY A 178 -21.76 -14.34 -8.24
CA GLY A 178 -23.14 -14.32 -8.69
C GLY A 178 -23.93 -13.07 -8.33
N SER A 179 -23.32 -12.05 -7.75
CA SER A 179 -23.92 -10.72 -7.61
C SER A 179 -24.44 -10.19 -8.96
N SER A 180 -25.47 -9.33 -8.95
CA SER A 180 -26.00 -8.79 -10.20
C SER A 180 -25.01 -7.92 -10.95
N LEU A 181 -25.12 -7.88 -12.29
CA LEU A 181 -24.25 -7.03 -13.14
C LEU A 181 -24.34 -5.55 -12.77
N ASN A 182 -25.49 -5.07 -12.30
CA ASN A 182 -25.67 -3.70 -11.86
C ASN A 182 -24.85 -3.40 -10.59
N ILE A 183 -24.82 -4.32 -9.63
CA ILE A 183 -23.98 -4.22 -8.43
C ILE A 183 -22.52 -4.23 -8.83
N ALA A 184 -22.10 -5.16 -9.70
CA ALA A 184 -20.72 -5.23 -10.19
C ALA A 184 -20.29 -3.94 -10.90
N LYS A 185 -21.16 -3.35 -11.73
CA LYS A 185 -20.90 -2.08 -12.41
C LYS A 185 -20.79 -0.90 -11.45
N SER A 186 -21.63 -0.85 -10.42
CA SER A 186 -21.59 0.20 -9.39
C SER A 186 -20.29 0.11 -8.59
N GLN A 187 -19.93 -1.08 -8.15
CA GLN A 187 -18.70 -1.32 -7.38
C GLN A 187 -17.43 -1.07 -8.19
N TRP A 188 -17.40 -1.53 -9.46
CA TRP A 188 -16.33 -1.20 -10.39
C TRP A 188 -16.13 0.31 -10.54
N LYS A 189 -17.19 1.08 -10.77
CA LYS A 189 -17.10 2.54 -10.89
C LYS A 189 -16.55 3.18 -9.61
N LYS A 190 -16.99 2.70 -8.46
CA LYS A 190 -16.50 3.16 -7.15
C LYS A 190 -15.00 2.92 -7.03
N LEU A 191 -14.56 1.67 -7.22
CA LEU A 191 -13.14 1.28 -7.10
C LEU A 191 -12.28 2.00 -8.15
N ALA A 192 -12.74 2.15 -9.38
CA ALA A 192 -12.02 2.86 -10.43
C ALA A 192 -11.84 4.35 -10.08
N ALA A 193 -12.88 5.00 -9.55
CA ALA A 193 -12.78 6.38 -9.11
C ALA A 193 -11.86 6.54 -7.89
N GLU A 194 -11.88 5.59 -6.96
CA GLU A 194 -11.06 5.60 -5.74
C GLU A 194 -9.57 5.41 -6.04
N ASN A 195 -9.25 4.62 -7.05
CA ASN A 195 -7.87 4.32 -7.45
C ASN A 195 -7.40 5.18 -8.65
N HIS A 196 -8.13 6.24 -9.00
CA HIS A 196 -7.70 7.15 -10.05
C HIS A 196 -6.47 7.96 -9.61
N PRO A 197 -5.41 8.08 -10.44
CA PRO A 197 -4.18 8.79 -10.08
C PRO A 197 -4.42 10.20 -9.54
N ASP A 198 -5.26 11.00 -10.19
CA ASP A 198 -5.54 12.38 -9.76
C ASP A 198 -6.15 12.43 -8.35
N ARG A 199 -7.02 11.46 -8.04
CA ARG A 199 -7.62 11.38 -6.72
C ARG A 199 -6.61 10.96 -5.66
N LEU A 200 -5.69 10.05 -5.99
CA LEU A 200 -4.63 9.62 -5.09
C LEU A 200 -3.67 10.78 -4.77
N ILE A 201 -3.26 11.55 -5.78
CA ILE A 201 -2.46 12.76 -5.60
C ILE A 201 -3.17 13.76 -4.67
N SER A 202 -4.48 13.99 -4.89
CA SER A 202 -5.26 14.91 -4.04
C SER A 202 -5.36 14.45 -2.59
N LYS A 203 -5.13 13.16 -2.31
CA LYS A 203 -5.15 12.54 -0.98
C LYS A 203 -3.77 12.36 -0.36
N GLY A 204 -2.72 12.90 -0.97
CA GLY A 204 -1.38 12.87 -0.42
C GLY A 204 -0.56 11.62 -0.77
N VAL A 205 -1.01 10.79 -1.73
CA VAL A 205 -0.20 9.67 -2.21
C VAL A 205 0.96 10.21 -3.06
N PRO A 206 2.20 9.87 -2.75
CA PRO A 206 3.36 10.29 -3.53
C PRO A 206 3.26 9.88 -5.00
N LYS A 207 3.77 10.72 -5.90
CA LYS A 207 3.68 10.48 -7.35
C LYS A 207 4.40 9.21 -7.78
N GLU A 208 5.45 8.84 -7.09
CA GLU A 208 6.25 7.64 -7.30
C GLU A 208 5.43 6.35 -7.19
N LEU A 209 4.31 6.39 -6.45
CA LEU A 209 3.41 5.25 -6.28
C LEU A 209 2.28 5.17 -7.32
N LEU A 210 2.17 6.16 -8.21
CA LEU A 210 1.08 6.20 -9.21
C LEU A 210 1.18 5.10 -10.26
N GLY A 211 2.37 4.58 -10.52
CA GLY A 211 2.57 3.41 -11.38
C GLY A 211 1.80 2.21 -10.88
N MET A 212 1.90 1.91 -9.58
CA MET A 212 1.18 0.80 -8.94
C MET A 212 -0.34 1.01 -8.93
N ALA A 213 -0.79 2.26 -8.76
CA ALA A 213 -2.20 2.60 -8.85
C ALA A 213 -2.78 2.32 -10.24
N ASN A 214 -2.02 2.59 -11.31
CA ASN A 214 -2.40 2.25 -12.68
C ASN A 214 -2.51 0.73 -12.90
N GLU A 215 -1.57 -0.06 -12.36
CA GLU A 215 -1.62 -1.52 -12.41
C GLU A 215 -2.87 -2.05 -11.70
N LYS A 216 -3.13 -1.56 -10.48
CA LYS A 216 -4.33 -1.94 -9.71
C LYS A 216 -5.62 -1.58 -10.46
N LEU A 217 -5.68 -0.39 -11.05
CA LEU A 217 -6.81 0.04 -11.86
C LEU A 217 -7.02 -0.87 -13.10
N ALA A 218 -5.93 -1.32 -13.73
CA ALA A 218 -6.00 -2.27 -14.84
C ALA A 218 -6.59 -3.62 -14.40
N VAL A 219 -6.20 -4.14 -13.23
CA VAL A 219 -6.75 -5.37 -12.64
C VAL A 219 -8.24 -5.22 -12.33
N ILE A 220 -8.66 -4.12 -11.70
CA ILE A 220 -10.07 -3.79 -11.42
C ILE A 220 -10.89 -3.74 -12.71
N ASN A 221 -10.39 -3.07 -13.74
CA ASN A 221 -11.03 -2.98 -15.04
C ASN A 221 -11.15 -4.35 -15.73
N SER A 222 -10.11 -5.18 -15.65
CA SER A 222 -10.10 -6.54 -16.19
C SER A 222 -11.12 -7.43 -15.49
N ALA A 223 -11.23 -7.36 -14.17
CA ALA A 223 -12.21 -8.10 -13.39
C ALA A 223 -13.64 -7.78 -13.83
N TYR A 224 -13.99 -6.49 -13.93
CA TYR A 224 -15.31 -6.10 -14.41
C TYR A 224 -15.61 -6.60 -15.84
N ARG A 225 -14.65 -6.50 -16.77
CA ARG A 225 -14.81 -7.00 -18.14
C ARG A 225 -15.06 -8.51 -18.19
N LYS A 226 -14.41 -9.31 -17.34
CA LYS A 226 -14.64 -10.76 -17.22
C LYS A 226 -16.07 -11.04 -16.79
N ILE A 227 -16.56 -10.34 -15.75
CA ILE A 227 -17.95 -10.47 -15.27
C ILE A 227 -18.94 -10.08 -16.36
N GLU A 228 -18.76 -8.94 -17.02
CA GLU A 228 -19.64 -8.48 -18.09
C GLU A 228 -19.70 -9.46 -19.26
N LYS A 229 -18.55 -10.00 -19.67
CA LYS A 229 -18.44 -11.02 -20.73
C LYS A 229 -19.19 -12.28 -20.34
N ALA A 230 -18.97 -12.80 -19.15
CA ALA A 230 -19.65 -14.01 -18.66
C ALA A 230 -21.17 -13.84 -18.61
N HIS A 231 -21.64 -12.64 -18.18
CA HIS A 231 -23.08 -12.33 -18.17
C HIS A 231 -23.67 -12.27 -19.57
N LYS A 232 -22.99 -11.64 -20.54
CA LYS A 232 -23.45 -11.59 -21.94
C LYS A 232 -23.53 -12.97 -22.58
N MET A 233 -22.59 -13.87 -22.27
CA MET A 233 -22.60 -15.26 -22.77
C MET A 233 -23.81 -16.02 -22.22
N LYS A 234 -24.11 -15.92 -20.91
CA LYS A 234 -25.29 -16.56 -20.30
C LYS A 234 -26.61 -16.03 -20.90
N ALA A 235 -26.72 -14.73 -21.09
CA ALA A 235 -27.87 -14.11 -21.72
C ALA A 235 -28.08 -14.56 -23.18
N GLY A 236 -26.99 -14.85 -23.90
CA GLY A 236 -27.04 -15.36 -25.30
C GLY A 236 -27.38 -16.85 -25.42
N THR A 237 -27.16 -17.63 -24.34
CA THR A 237 -27.49 -19.08 -24.29
C THR A 237 -28.90 -19.37 -23.74
N GLY A 238 -29.66 -18.35 -23.33
CA GLY A 238 -31.02 -18.51 -22.80
C GLY A 238 -31.08 -19.11 -21.37
N GLU A 239 -29.95 -19.24 -20.71
CA GLU A 239 -29.87 -19.65 -19.30
C GLU A 239 -29.92 -18.40 -18.38
N ILE A 240 -31.13 -17.87 -18.17
CA ILE A 240 -31.41 -16.85 -17.15
C ILE A 240 -32.36 -17.46 -16.10
#